data_eebb3f0bfe5090253ff794142237a80d
#
_entry.id   eebb3f0bfe5090253ff794142237a80d
#
_cell.length_a   1.000
_cell.length_b   1.000
_cell.length_c   1.000
_cell.angle_alpha   90.00
_cell.angle_beta   90.00
_cell.angle_gamma   90.00
#
_symmetry.space_group_name_H-M   'P 1'
#
loop_
_entity.id
_entity.type
_entity.pdbx_description
1 polymer ?
#
loop_
_entity_poly.entity_id
_entity_poly.type
_entity_poly.pdbx_seq_one_letter_code
_entity_poly.pdbx_strand_id
1 'polypeptide(L)'
;TYMDDYATKLMNEAISINYIDETEYPRIAVMNAKCINIMANLWNSPEQAKWKTGALAIGSSEACMLGGVAAWLRWKDRRKAQGKPTDKPNFVISSGFQVVWEKFAQLWQIEMRQVPLTLDKTTLDPEEALKMCDENTICIVPIQGVTWTGLNDDVEALDKALDAYNAKTGYDI
;
A
#
# COMPACT_ATOMS: atom_id res chain seq x y z
N THR A 1 0.28 8.67 -22.68
CA THR A 1 1.32 9.07 -21.70
C THR A 1 2.56 9.53 -22.42
N TYR A 2 3.08 10.69 -22.03
CA TYR A 2 4.31 11.23 -22.61
C TYR A 2 5.52 10.36 -22.24
N MET A 3 6.37 10.08 -23.21
CA MET A 3 7.65 9.40 -23.06
C MET A 3 8.73 10.26 -23.72
N ASP A 4 9.75 10.64 -22.97
CA ASP A 4 10.87 11.37 -23.56
C ASP A 4 11.80 10.46 -24.39
N ASP A 5 12.54 11.07 -25.31
CA ASP A 5 13.39 10.33 -26.25
C ASP A 5 14.52 9.56 -25.55
N TYR A 6 15.02 10.09 -24.41
CA TYR A 6 16.08 9.44 -23.67
C TYR A 6 15.58 8.19 -22.95
N ALA A 7 14.38 8.26 -22.33
CA ALA A 7 13.74 7.09 -21.73
C ALA A 7 13.44 6.01 -22.78
N THR A 8 12.91 6.41 -23.94
CA THR A 8 12.65 5.50 -25.07
C THR A 8 13.93 4.80 -25.54
N LYS A 9 15.02 5.55 -25.67
CA LYS A 9 16.33 5.00 -26.05
C LYS A 9 16.81 3.95 -25.03
N LEU A 10 16.79 4.26 -23.73
CA LEU A 10 17.22 3.33 -22.67
C LEU A 10 16.36 2.07 -22.63
N MET A 11 15.04 2.20 -22.83
CA MET A 11 14.15 1.03 -22.90
C MET A 11 14.52 0.11 -24.07
N ASN A 12 14.79 0.68 -25.23
CA ASN A 12 15.19 -0.09 -26.42
C ASN A 12 16.56 -0.78 -26.23
N GLU A 13 17.51 -0.14 -25.58
CA GLU A 13 18.82 -0.71 -25.29
C GLU A 13 18.72 -1.87 -24.27
N ALA A 14 17.73 -1.82 -23.35
CA ALA A 14 17.55 -2.79 -22.30
C ALA A 14 16.55 -3.92 -22.63
N ILE A 15 15.93 -3.91 -23.82
CA ILE A 15 14.80 -4.81 -24.13
C ILE A 15 15.13 -6.31 -24.10
N SER A 16 16.41 -6.65 -24.32
CA SER A 16 16.89 -8.04 -24.28
C SER A 16 17.32 -8.51 -22.88
N ILE A 17 17.30 -7.62 -21.89
CA ILE A 17 17.76 -7.94 -20.54
C ILE A 17 16.65 -8.66 -19.77
N ASN A 18 16.98 -9.84 -19.21
CA ASN A 18 16.09 -10.54 -18.32
C ASN A 18 16.14 -9.90 -16.91
N TYR A 19 15.16 -9.05 -16.63
CA TYR A 19 15.06 -8.29 -15.39
C TYR A 19 15.07 -9.14 -14.10
N ILE A 20 14.57 -10.37 -14.15
CA ILE A 20 14.43 -11.25 -12.97
C ILE A 20 15.72 -12.00 -12.68
N ASP A 21 16.60 -12.21 -13.65
CA ASP A 21 17.83 -12.94 -13.45
C ASP A 21 18.94 -12.03 -12.90
N GLU A 22 18.96 -11.89 -11.60
CA GLU A 22 19.97 -11.09 -10.90
C GLU A 22 21.37 -11.72 -10.95
N THR A 23 21.48 -13.01 -11.27
CA THR A 23 22.76 -13.71 -11.39
C THR A 23 23.43 -13.37 -12.71
N GLU A 24 22.67 -13.42 -13.79
CA GLU A 24 23.15 -13.07 -15.12
C GLU A 24 23.33 -11.55 -15.29
N TYR A 25 22.41 -10.77 -14.66
CA TYR A 25 22.39 -9.30 -14.76
C TYR A 25 22.57 -8.61 -13.41
N PRO A 26 23.69 -8.73 -12.71
CA PRO A 26 23.85 -8.24 -11.33
C PRO A 26 23.72 -6.71 -11.21
N ARG A 27 23.96 -5.96 -12.30
CA ARG A 27 23.75 -4.50 -12.30
C ARG A 27 22.29 -4.11 -12.20
N ILE A 28 21.37 -4.95 -12.69
CA ILE A 28 19.92 -4.71 -12.54
C ILE A 28 19.55 -4.80 -11.06
N ALA A 29 20.04 -5.77 -10.32
CA ALA A 29 19.82 -5.88 -8.88
C ALA A 29 20.27 -4.62 -8.12
N VAL A 30 21.44 -4.07 -8.49
CA VAL A 30 21.96 -2.82 -7.92
C VAL A 30 21.05 -1.63 -8.25
N MET A 31 20.58 -1.51 -9.49
CA MET A 31 19.68 -0.43 -9.90
C MET A 31 18.34 -0.53 -9.18
N ASN A 32 17.77 -1.73 -9.07
CA ASN A 32 16.54 -1.97 -8.30
C ASN A 32 16.68 -1.51 -6.85
N ALA A 33 17.72 -1.95 -6.17
CA ALA A 33 17.96 -1.56 -4.80
C ALA A 33 18.15 -0.05 -4.64
N LYS A 34 18.81 0.61 -5.59
CA LYS A 34 18.94 2.08 -5.58
C LYS A 34 17.58 2.77 -5.73
N CYS A 35 16.72 2.33 -6.65
CA CYS A 35 15.39 2.90 -6.83
C CYS A 35 14.55 2.73 -5.55
N ILE A 36 14.55 1.54 -4.96
CA ILE A 36 13.86 1.27 -3.70
C ILE A 36 14.37 2.17 -2.58
N ASN A 37 15.70 2.28 -2.43
CA ASN A 37 16.30 3.10 -1.38
C ASN A 37 16.04 4.61 -1.55
N ILE A 38 15.98 5.11 -2.79
CA ILE A 38 15.59 6.50 -3.06
C ILE A 38 14.18 6.76 -2.51
N MET A 39 13.23 5.87 -2.78
CA MET A 39 11.86 6.02 -2.28
C MET A 39 11.78 5.82 -0.77
N ALA A 40 12.49 4.83 -0.23
CA ALA A 40 12.55 4.60 1.21
C ALA A 40 13.12 5.81 1.97
N ASN A 41 14.16 6.46 1.44
CA ASN A 41 14.71 7.70 2.00
C ASN A 41 13.69 8.84 1.93
N LEU A 42 13.02 9.00 0.79
CA LEU A 42 12.02 10.06 0.59
C LEU A 42 10.86 9.92 1.58
N TRP A 43 10.47 8.69 1.90
CA TRP A 43 9.36 8.38 2.80
C TRP A 43 9.80 8.14 4.26
N ASN A 44 11.05 8.43 4.60
CA ASN A 44 11.61 8.26 5.95
C ASN A 44 11.41 6.84 6.51
N SER A 45 11.53 5.82 5.67
CA SER A 45 11.43 4.43 6.12
C SER A 45 12.48 4.11 7.18
N PRO A 46 12.13 3.47 8.30
CA PRO A 46 13.10 3.07 9.32
C PRO A 46 14.11 2.02 8.81
N GLU A 47 13.78 1.35 7.73
CA GLU A 47 14.60 0.31 7.11
C GLU A 47 15.44 0.81 5.91
N GLN A 48 15.47 2.12 5.68
CA GLN A 48 16.10 2.74 4.50
C GLN A 48 17.57 2.37 4.28
N ALA A 49 18.30 2.01 5.34
CA ALA A 49 19.70 1.59 5.27
C ALA A 49 19.88 0.12 4.89
N LYS A 50 18.83 -0.68 4.88
CA LYS A 50 18.89 -2.09 4.54
C LYS A 50 18.79 -2.31 3.03
N TRP A 51 19.48 -3.32 2.55
CA TRP A 51 19.38 -3.75 1.17
C TRP A 51 17.99 -4.35 0.89
N LYS A 52 17.31 -3.87 -0.17
CA LYS A 52 15.99 -4.35 -0.59
C LYS A 52 14.90 -4.24 0.51
N THR A 53 14.72 -3.04 1.05
CA THR A 53 13.61 -2.75 1.99
C THR A 53 12.22 -2.76 1.35
N GLY A 54 12.13 -2.95 0.04
CA GLY A 54 10.89 -3.03 -0.73
C GLY A 54 11.08 -3.85 -1.99
N ALA A 55 10.09 -3.76 -2.89
CA ALA A 55 10.11 -4.40 -4.20
C ALA A 55 9.64 -3.44 -5.29
N LEU A 56 10.18 -3.57 -6.50
CA LEU A 56 9.59 -2.98 -7.70
C LEU A 56 8.50 -3.90 -8.22
N ALA A 57 7.45 -3.31 -8.79
CA ALA A 57 6.29 -4.01 -9.31
C ALA A 57 6.05 -3.64 -10.78
N ILE A 58 5.37 -4.49 -11.53
CA ILE A 58 5.07 -4.28 -12.95
C ILE A 58 4.09 -3.11 -13.15
N GLY A 59 3.26 -2.83 -12.14
CA GLY A 59 2.30 -1.74 -12.20
C GLY A 59 1.68 -1.46 -10.83
N SER A 60 0.88 -0.38 -10.76
CA SER A 60 0.26 0.04 -9.50
C SER A 60 -0.65 -1.03 -8.89
N SER A 61 -1.33 -1.83 -9.70
CA SER A 61 -2.17 -2.93 -9.17
C SER A 61 -1.36 -3.97 -8.42
N GLU A 62 -0.21 -4.40 -8.95
CA GLU A 62 0.68 -5.30 -8.23
C GLU A 62 1.24 -4.64 -6.97
N ALA A 63 1.68 -3.38 -7.06
CA ALA A 63 2.20 -2.64 -5.92
C ALA A 63 1.18 -2.52 -4.78
N CYS A 64 -0.06 -2.16 -5.07
CA CYS A 64 -1.15 -2.10 -4.09
C CYS A 64 -1.45 -3.46 -3.48
N MET A 65 -1.51 -4.52 -4.31
CA MET A 65 -1.76 -5.88 -3.83
C MET A 65 -0.63 -6.37 -2.91
N LEU A 66 0.64 -6.13 -3.24
CA LEU A 66 1.77 -6.48 -2.40
C LEU A 66 1.72 -5.75 -1.06
N GLY A 67 1.39 -4.46 -1.06
CA GLY A 67 1.18 -3.69 0.17
C GLY A 67 0.04 -4.25 1.03
N GLY A 68 -1.10 -4.54 0.41
CA GLY A 68 -2.25 -5.16 1.08
C GLY A 68 -1.94 -6.54 1.66
N VAL A 69 -1.23 -7.38 0.90
CA VAL A 69 -0.77 -8.70 1.38
C VAL A 69 0.20 -8.57 2.55
N ALA A 70 1.12 -7.61 2.51
CA ALA A 70 2.05 -7.36 3.61
C ALA A 70 1.30 -6.96 4.90
N ALA A 71 0.31 -6.06 4.80
CA ALA A 71 -0.55 -5.68 5.93
C ALA A 71 -1.35 -6.88 6.47
N TRP A 72 -1.94 -7.67 5.58
CA TRP A 72 -2.68 -8.89 5.95
C TRP A 72 -1.81 -9.92 6.67
N LEU A 73 -0.60 -10.19 6.16
CA LEU A 73 0.32 -11.14 6.78
C LEU A 73 0.79 -10.67 8.16
N ARG A 74 1.13 -9.38 8.32
CA ARG A 74 1.47 -8.79 9.62
C ARG A 74 0.35 -8.97 10.63
N TRP A 75 -0.89 -8.62 10.26
CA TRP A 75 -2.07 -8.82 11.09
C TRP A 75 -2.25 -10.31 11.45
N LYS A 76 -2.15 -11.21 10.46
CA LYS A 76 -2.31 -12.64 10.64
C LYS A 76 -1.29 -13.24 11.63
N ASP A 77 -0.03 -12.86 11.50
CA ASP A 77 1.05 -13.35 12.36
C ASP A 77 0.86 -12.84 13.81
N ARG A 78 0.49 -11.58 13.96
CA ARG A 78 0.15 -11.00 15.28
C ARG A 78 -1.02 -11.72 15.94
N ARG A 79 -2.11 -11.96 15.21
CA ARG A 79 -3.29 -12.68 15.71
C ARG A 79 -2.95 -14.11 16.13
N LYS A 80 -2.17 -14.82 15.31
CA LYS A 80 -1.68 -16.17 15.64
C LYS A 80 -0.84 -16.19 16.91
N ALA A 81 0.06 -15.24 17.08
CA ALA A 81 0.88 -15.11 18.28
C ALA A 81 0.02 -14.89 19.55
N GLN A 82 -1.16 -14.29 19.41
CA GLN A 82 -2.14 -14.09 20.47
C GLN A 82 -3.15 -15.25 20.63
N GLY A 83 -3.04 -16.31 19.84
CA GLY A 83 -4.01 -17.41 19.83
C GLY A 83 -5.40 -17.03 19.30
N LYS A 84 -5.50 -15.95 18.55
CA LYS A 84 -6.76 -15.42 18.00
C LYS A 84 -7.04 -15.94 16.58
N PRO A 85 -8.30 -16.07 16.16
CA PRO A 85 -8.67 -16.50 14.81
C PRO A 85 -8.23 -15.49 13.75
N THR A 86 -8.02 -15.94 12.53
CA THR A 86 -7.52 -15.15 11.40
C THR A 86 -8.39 -15.29 10.13
N ASP A 87 -9.65 -15.63 10.31
CA ASP A 87 -10.61 -16.02 9.27
C ASP A 87 -11.49 -14.88 8.73
N LYS A 88 -11.46 -13.71 9.39
CA LYS A 88 -12.33 -12.57 9.06
C LYS A 88 -11.56 -11.25 8.89
N PRO A 89 -10.50 -11.19 8.09
CA PRO A 89 -9.79 -9.94 7.87
C PRO A 89 -10.66 -8.93 7.13
N ASN A 90 -10.51 -7.65 7.46
CA ASN A 90 -11.12 -6.53 6.74
C ASN A 90 -10.12 -5.37 6.58
N PHE A 91 -10.39 -4.48 5.65
CA PHE A 91 -9.70 -3.21 5.51
C PHE A 91 -10.68 -2.09 5.22
N VAL A 92 -10.30 -0.85 5.56
CA VAL A 92 -11.14 0.33 5.39
C VAL A 92 -10.54 1.22 4.30
N ILE A 93 -11.40 1.75 3.44
CA ILE A 93 -11.00 2.62 2.32
C ILE A 93 -12.16 3.57 1.98
N SER A 94 -11.87 4.74 1.39
CA SER A 94 -12.93 5.60 0.85
C SER A 94 -13.58 5.01 -0.39
N SER A 95 -14.83 5.37 -0.69
CA SER A 95 -15.52 4.94 -1.92
C SER A 95 -14.91 5.52 -3.21
N GLY A 96 -13.93 6.42 -3.11
CA GLY A 96 -13.14 6.94 -4.23
C GLY A 96 -11.97 6.05 -4.69
N PHE A 97 -11.96 4.82 -4.29
CA PHE A 97 -10.87 3.87 -4.54
C PHE A 97 -10.74 3.46 -6.03
N GLN A 98 -9.56 2.94 -6.35
CA GLN A 98 -9.25 2.33 -7.65
C GLN A 98 -9.60 0.83 -7.59
N VAL A 99 -10.06 0.26 -8.70
CA VAL A 99 -10.59 -1.12 -8.82
C VAL A 99 -9.64 -2.23 -8.32
N VAL A 100 -8.36 -1.95 -8.17
CA VAL A 100 -7.41 -2.92 -7.61
C VAL A 100 -7.81 -3.40 -6.21
N TRP A 101 -8.43 -2.52 -5.41
CA TRP A 101 -8.83 -2.86 -4.05
C TRP A 101 -10.02 -3.81 -4.00
N GLU A 102 -10.94 -3.73 -4.97
CA GLU A 102 -11.98 -4.76 -5.15
C GLU A 102 -11.37 -6.11 -5.53
N LYS A 103 -10.39 -6.08 -6.45
CA LYS A 103 -9.66 -7.31 -6.84
C LYS A 103 -8.88 -7.88 -5.67
N PHE A 104 -8.22 -7.04 -4.87
CA PHE A 104 -7.54 -7.47 -3.66
C PHE A 104 -8.51 -8.15 -2.68
N ALA A 105 -9.62 -7.49 -2.36
CA ALA A 105 -10.66 -8.03 -1.49
C ALA A 105 -11.15 -9.41 -1.96
N GLN A 106 -11.45 -9.52 -3.26
CA GLN A 106 -11.97 -10.75 -3.87
C GLN A 106 -10.93 -11.87 -3.88
N LEU A 107 -9.69 -11.60 -4.30
CA LEU A 107 -8.66 -12.63 -4.46
C LEU A 107 -8.20 -13.21 -3.13
N TRP A 108 -8.12 -12.39 -2.09
CA TRP A 108 -7.66 -12.82 -0.75
C TRP A 108 -8.80 -13.03 0.25
N GLN A 109 -10.05 -12.93 -0.19
CA GLN A 109 -11.24 -13.13 0.66
C GLN A 109 -11.22 -12.21 1.89
N ILE A 110 -10.89 -10.93 1.67
CA ILE A 110 -10.80 -9.90 2.70
C ILE A 110 -12.00 -8.96 2.54
N GLU A 111 -12.73 -8.69 3.62
CA GLU A 111 -13.85 -7.74 3.60
C GLU A 111 -13.35 -6.32 3.34
N MET A 112 -13.91 -5.65 2.32
CA MET A 112 -13.65 -4.24 2.03
C MET A 112 -14.76 -3.39 2.64
N ARG A 113 -14.42 -2.53 3.58
CA ARG A 113 -15.33 -1.58 4.23
C ARG A 113 -15.12 -0.19 3.64
N GLN A 114 -16.18 0.37 3.06
CA GLN A 114 -16.10 1.62 2.30
C GLN A 114 -16.68 2.78 3.09
N VAL A 115 -15.84 3.80 3.32
CA VAL A 115 -16.30 5.11 3.82
C VAL A 115 -16.91 5.87 2.64
N PRO A 116 -18.19 6.20 2.67
CA PRO A 116 -18.84 6.90 1.56
C PRO A 116 -18.28 8.33 1.42
N LEU A 117 -17.92 8.71 0.20
CA LEU A 117 -17.66 10.11 -0.14
C LEU A 117 -18.98 10.83 -0.45
N THR A 118 -19.09 12.08 -0.02
CA THR A 118 -20.23 12.95 -0.26
C THR A 118 -19.77 14.26 -0.89
N LEU A 119 -20.72 15.10 -1.33
CA LEU A 119 -20.38 16.42 -1.89
C LEU A 119 -19.65 17.31 -0.88
N ASP A 120 -19.95 17.15 0.41
CA ASP A 120 -19.33 17.93 1.49
C ASP A 120 -18.03 17.27 2.04
N LYS A 121 -17.87 15.97 1.80
CA LYS A 121 -16.70 15.19 2.23
C LYS A 121 -16.16 14.36 1.05
N THR A 122 -15.28 14.98 0.28
CA THR A 122 -14.74 14.44 -0.98
C THR A 122 -13.42 13.67 -0.81
N THR A 123 -12.96 13.54 0.43
CA THR A 123 -11.79 12.75 0.84
C THR A 123 -12.15 11.83 2.01
N LEU A 124 -11.28 10.87 2.32
CA LEU A 124 -11.47 9.97 3.45
C LEU A 124 -11.57 10.75 4.77
N ASP A 125 -12.69 10.60 5.47
CA ASP A 125 -12.86 11.14 6.81
C ASP A 125 -12.25 10.19 7.84
N PRO A 126 -11.21 10.61 8.61
CA PRO A 126 -10.56 9.75 9.59
C PRO A 126 -11.50 9.22 10.67
N GLU A 127 -12.45 10.03 11.16
CA GLU A 127 -13.38 9.61 12.20
C GLU A 127 -14.36 8.54 11.69
N GLU A 128 -14.87 8.71 10.46
CA GLU A 128 -15.75 7.72 9.84
C GLU A 128 -14.98 6.43 9.52
N ALA A 129 -13.72 6.54 9.09
CA ALA A 129 -12.87 5.37 8.87
C ALA A 129 -12.67 4.56 10.17
N LEU A 130 -12.36 5.22 11.27
CA LEU A 130 -12.16 4.56 12.57
C LEU A 130 -13.42 3.89 13.11
N LYS A 131 -14.63 4.42 12.82
CA LYS A 131 -15.89 3.76 13.20
C LYS A 131 -16.09 2.41 12.49
N MET A 132 -15.46 2.23 11.34
CA MET A 132 -15.52 0.98 10.57
C MET A 132 -14.43 -0.01 10.96
N CYS A 133 -13.46 0.39 11.80
CA CYS A 133 -12.38 -0.46 12.26
C CYS A 133 -12.80 -1.37 13.42
N ASP A 134 -12.23 -2.56 13.44
CA ASP A 134 -12.35 -3.51 14.54
C ASP A 134 -11.03 -4.30 14.72
N GLU A 135 -11.01 -5.28 15.59
CA GLU A 135 -9.84 -6.14 15.84
C GLU A 135 -9.39 -6.97 14.62
N ASN A 136 -10.23 -7.07 13.59
CA ASN A 136 -9.93 -7.79 12.35
C ASN A 136 -9.48 -6.86 11.22
N THR A 137 -9.41 -5.56 11.47
CA THR A 137 -8.94 -4.59 10.49
C THR A 137 -7.42 -4.73 10.30
N ILE A 138 -7.02 -4.96 9.07
CA ILE A 138 -5.61 -5.13 8.69
C ILE A 138 -4.92 -3.80 8.39
N CYS A 139 -5.67 -2.84 7.86
CA CYS A 139 -5.19 -1.48 7.54
C CYS A 139 -6.35 -0.57 7.17
N ILE A 140 -6.06 0.74 7.16
CA ILE A 140 -6.85 1.77 6.46
C ILE A 140 -6.03 2.21 5.24
N VAL A 141 -6.68 2.42 4.11
CA VAL A 141 -6.02 2.78 2.84
C VAL A 141 -6.37 4.22 2.45
N PRO A 142 -5.54 5.22 2.80
CA PRO A 142 -5.69 6.56 2.28
C PRO A 142 -5.20 6.65 0.82
N ILE A 143 -5.76 7.56 0.05
CA ILE A 143 -5.45 7.74 -1.37
C ILE A 143 -4.86 9.13 -1.59
N GLN A 144 -3.64 9.17 -2.11
CA GLN A 144 -3.01 10.40 -2.57
C GLN A 144 -3.28 10.58 -4.06
N GLY A 145 -4.15 11.55 -4.39
CA GLY A 145 -4.62 11.77 -5.74
C GLY A 145 -5.79 10.84 -6.13
N VAL A 146 -6.94 11.02 -5.49
CA VAL A 146 -8.19 10.32 -5.86
C VAL A 146 -8.50 10.58 -7.33
N THR A 147 -8.67 9.51 -8.11
CA THR A 147 -8.80 9.57 -9.58
C THR A 147 -9.90 10.53 -10.05
N TRP A 148 -11.03 10.57 -9.35
CA TRP A 148 -12.19 11.34 -9.78
C TRP A 148 -12.14 12.83 -9.38
N THR A 149 -11.50 13.13 -8.25
CA THR A 149 -11.49 14.48 -7.68
C THR A 149 -10.13 15.16 -7.77
N GLY A 150 -9.04 14.40 -7.92
CA GLY A 150 -7.67 14.89 -7.84
C GLY A 150 -7.23 15.30 -6.45
N LEU A 151 -8.09 15.11 -5.42
CA LEU A 151 -7.81 15.50 -4.05
C LEU A 151 -7.01 14.40 -3.34
N ASN A 152 -6.32 14.80 -2.28
CA ASN A 152 -5.54 13.91 -1.42
C ASN A 152 -6.28 13.70 -0.10
N ASP A 153 -6.31 12.45 0.37
CA ASP A 153 -6.72 12.16 1.75
C ASP A 153 -5.70 12.75 2.72
N ASP A 154 -6.17 13.24 3.88
CA ASP A 154 -5.31 13.78 4.92
C ASP A 154 -4.65 12.64 5.71
N VAL A 155 -3.50 12.18 5.21
CA VAL A 155 -2.74 11.08 5.80
C VAL A 155 -2.23 11.43 7.20
N GLU A 156 -1.84 12.69 7.43
CA GLU A 156 -1.33 13.12 8.74
C GLU A 156 -2.43 13.10 9.80
N ALA A 157 -3.62 13.60 9.47
CA ALA A 157 -4.77 13.55 10.37
C ALA A 157 -5.21 12.10 10.65
N LEU A 158 -5.21 11.26 9.62
CA LEU A 158 -5.54 9.85 9.75
C LEU A 158 -4.54 9.10 10.65
N ASP A 159 -3.24 9.33 10.46
CA ASP A 159 -2.17 8.70 11.24
C ASP A 159 -2.32 9.04 12.74
N LYS A 160 -2.47 10.33 13.07
CA LYS A 160 -2.70 10.79 14.44
C LYS A 160 -3.96 10.19 15.08
N ALA A 161 -5.05 10.12 14.31
CA ALA A 161 -6.30 9.56 14.78
C ALA A 161 -6.18 8.04 15.00
N LEU A 162 -5.46 7.34 14.12
CA LEU A 162 -5.21 5.91 14.21
C LEU A 162 -4.31 5.56 15.40
N ASP A 163 -3.26 6.34 15.66
CA ASP A 163 -2.41 6.17 16.84
C ASP A 163 -3.22 6.26 18.14
N ALA A 164 -4.09 7.28 18.25
CA ALA A 164 -4.95 7.44 19.40
C ALA A 164 -5.97 6.28 19.53
N TYR A 165 -6.49 5.81 18.41
CA TYR A 165 -7.40 4.67 18.36
C TYR A 165 -6.71 3.37 18.79
N ASN A 166 -5.52 3.09 18.27
CA ASN A 166 -4.71 1.91 18.62
C ASN A 166 -4.34 1.93 20.11
N ALA A 167 -3.93 3.09 20.65
CA ALA A 167 -3.63 3.26 22.06
C ALA A 167 -4.85 2.95 22.98
N LYS A 168 -6.05 3.33 22.54
CA LYS A 168 -7.30 3.11 23.28
C LYS A 168 -7.80 1.68 23.21
N THR A 169 -7.68 1.04 22.06
CA THR A 169 -8.28 -0.28 21.78
C THR A 169 -7.32 -1.44 22.02
N GLY A 170 -6.02 -1.17 21.99
CA GLY A 170 -4.98 -2.20 21.98
C GLY A 170 -4.84 -2.90 20.63
N TYR A 171 -5.45 -2.37 19.57
CA TYR A 171 -5.26 -2.85 18.20
C TYR A 171 -3.95 -2.28 17.64
N ASP A 172 -3.51 -2.81 16.53
CA ASP A 172 -2.31 -2.38 15.80
C ASP A 172 -2.65 -2.44 14.31
N ILE A 173 -3.47 -1.47 13.88
CA ILE A 173 -3.97 -1.32 12.52
C ILE A 173 -2.98 -0.48 11.73
#